data_9e262eee460a38424b7bd0c999ca763e
#
_entry.id   9e262eee460a38424b7bd0c999ca763e
#
_cell.length_a   1.000
_cell.length_b   1.000
_cell.length_c   1.000
_cell.angle_alpha   90.00
_cell.angle_beta   90.00
_cell.angle_gamma   90.00
#
_symmetry.space_group_name_H-M   'P 1'
#
loop_
_entity.id
_entity.type
_entity.pdbx_description
1 polymer ?
#
loop_
_entity_poly.entity_id
_entity_poly.type
_entity_poly.pdbx_seq_one_letter_code
_entity_poly.pdbx_strand_id
1 'polypeptide(L)'
;LGFKNILRAEFEVEYRLTNTSLIFTLLKSGDFRDDSGIYFSNGNFKGLLDVDSNMINFNKFPNLDFYASSFAGGASGYPLMFDNYNDAEKIKLVESNKNFFKIKKVYNLKKIKPNFFLPYAGSFESRLPRDQKIEKKNIKNKIVDYQKICKLNNIQLLNVENNEKFIFKNDSLIKKIKTNKPKQNDYDDHFYEDFFKKNYKIVDENYIKK
;
A
#
# COMPACT_ATOMS: atom_id res chain seq x y z
N LEU A 1 13.79 6.59 17.44
CA LEU A 1 12.68 5.69 17.10
C LEU A 1 12.49 4.52 18.10
N GLY A 2 13.33 4.39 19.15
CA GLY A 2 13.14 3.40 20.23
C GLY A 2 13.56 1.96 19.90
N PHE A 3 13.99 1.66 18.68
CA PHE A 3 14.52 0.32 18.35
C PHE A 3 15.95 0.16 18.94
N LYS A 4 16.16 -0.92 19.70
CA LYS A 4 17.46 -1.23 20.31
C LYS A 4 18.38 -2.05 19.40
N ASN A 5 17.78 -2.89 18.57
CA ASN A 5 18.50 -3.76 17.64
C ASN A 5 17.99 -3.50 16.22
N ILE A 6 18.87 -2.97 15.38
CA ILE A 6 18.60 -2.73 13.96
C ILE A 6 19.62 -3.53 13.17
N LEU A 7 19.13 -4.47 12.37
CA LEU A 7 19.95 -5.23 11.44
C LEU A 7 19.66 -4.76 10.03
N ARG A 8 20.72 -4.49 9.28
CA ARG A 8 20.61 -4.21 7.85
C ARG A 8 20.37 -5.52 7.11
N ALA A 9 19.30 -5.60 6.34
CA ALA A 9 19.03 -6.71 5.44
C ALA A 9 19.40 -6.30 4.01
N GLU A 10 20.04 -7.20 3.28
CA GLU A 10 20.40 -7.01 1.88
C GLU A 10 19.28 -7.52 0.97
N PHE A 11 19.19 -6.97 -0.24
CA PHE A 11 18.23 -7.43 -1.23
C PHE A 11 18.61 -8.83 -1.75
N GLU A 12 17.59 -9.62 -2.08
CA GLU A 12 17.70 -10.95 -2.68
C GLU A 12 18.42 -11.98 -1.78
N VAL A 13 18.63 -11.65 -0.50
CA VAL A 13 19.18 -12.57 0.50
C VAL A 13 18.05 -13.13 1.35
N GLU A 14 18.09 -14.45 1.56
CA GLU A 14 17.13 -15.14 2.43
C GLU A 14 17.53 -15.02 3.88
N TYR A 15 16.59 -14.56 4.71
CA TYR A 15 16.74 -14.47 6.15
C TYR A 15 15.74 -15.38 6.84
N ARG A 16 16.23 -16.11 7.84
CA ARG A 16 15.39 -16.96 8.69
C ARG A 16 15.22 -16.32 10.07
N LEU A 17 13.98 -16.17 10.50
CA LEU A 17 13.71 -15.67 11.84
C LEU A 17 14.01 -16.78 12.86
N THR A 18 14.89 -16.49 13.81
CA THR A 18 15.34 -17.44 14.85
C THR A 18 14.16 -18.08 15.58
N ASN A 19 14.24 -19.39 15.82
CA ASN A 19 13.23 -20.19 16.51
C ASN A 19 11.84 -20.22 15.82
N THR A 20 11.79 -19.95 14.52
CA THR A 20 10.55 -20.06 13.72
C THR A 20 10.82 -20.73 12.39
N SER A 21 9.74 -21.12 11.68
CA SER A 21 9.80 -21.56 10.27
C SER A 21 9.69 -20.39 9.30
N LEU A 22 9.62 -19.14 9.80
CA LEU A 22 9.46 -17.97 8.94
C LEU A 22 10.77 -17.62 8.25
N ILE A 23 10.70 -17.57 6.93
CA ILE A 23 11.77 -17.11 6.04
C ILE A 23 11.27 -15.88 5.33
N PHE A 24 12.12 -14.88 5.12
CA PHE A 24 11.79 -13.72 4.31
C PHE A 24 12.97 -13.26 3.45
N THR A 25 12.64 -12.62 2.34
CA THR A 25 13.59 -12.03 1.39
C THR A 25 13.11 -10.64 1.03
N LEU A 26 14.00 -9.66 1.11
CA LEU A 26 13.73 -8.32 0.59
C LEU A 26 13.99 -8.30 -0.92
N LEU A 27 12.99 -7.87 -1.68
CA LEU A 27 13.05 -7.84 -3.14
C LEU A 27 13.17 -6.40 -3.60
N LYS A 28 14.25 -6.08 -4.29
CA LYS A 28 14.42 -4.75 -4.86
C LYS A 28 13.39 -4.51 -5.97
N SER A 29 12.80 -3.33 -6.02
CA SER A 29 12.01 -2.90 -7.17
C SER A 29 12.90 -2.79 -8.41
N GLY A 30 12.40 -3.25 -9.55
CA GLY A 30 13.11 -3.15 -10.83
C GLY A 30 13.02 -1.77 -11.49
N ASP A 31 12.41 -0.78 -10.83
CA ASP A 31 12.39 0.61 -11.27
C ASP A 31 13.54 1.41 -10.64
N PHE A 32 13.59 2.72 -10.91
CA PHE A 32 14.66 3.61 -10.44
C PHE A 32 14.64 3.90 -8.93
N ARG A 33 13.60 3.48 -8.22
CA ARG A 33 13.42 3.72 -6.79
C ARG A 33 14.09 2.61 -5.98
N ASP A 34 14.54 2.95 -4.79
CA ASP A 34 15.08 1.97 -3.83
C ASP A 34 13.97 1.35 -2.95
N ASP A 35 12.75 1.26 -3.50
CA ASP A 35 11.66 0.57 -2.83
C ASP A 35 11.89 -0.93 -2.80
N SER A 36 11.32 -1.58 -1.79
CA SER A 36 11.41 -3.02 -1.61
C SER A 36 10.04 -3.66 -1.43
N GLY A 37 9.89 -4.87 -1.97
CA GLY A 37 8.87 -5.81 -1.56
C GLY A 37 9.42 -6.80 -0.55
N ILE A 38 8.53 -7.54 0.11
CA ILE A 38 8.89 -8.61 1.03
C ILE A 38 8.22 -9.89 0.55
N TYR A 39 9.04 -10.85 0.14
CA TYR A 39 8.60 -12.24 0.02
C TYR A 39 8.79 -12.92 1.37
N PHE A 40 7.82 -13.74 1.77
CA PHE A 40 7.94 -14.55 2.97
C PHE A 40 7.37 -15.95 2.76
N SER A 41 7.91 -16.91 3.50
CA SER A 41 7.31 -18.24 3.59
C SER A 41 7.32 -18.74 5.04
N ASN A 42 6.29 -19.51 5.38
CA ASN A 42 6.18 -20.17 6.67
C ASN A 42 5.74 -21.63 6.40
N GLY A 43 6.73 -22.50 6.18
CA GLY A 43 6.46 -23.84 5.70
C GLY A 43 5.90 -23.82 4.28
N ASN A 44 4.67 -24.26 4.12
CA ASN A 44 4.01 -24.32 2.81
C ASN A 44 3.34 -23.01 2.40
N PHE A 45 3.06 -22.10 3.34
CA PHE A 45 2.39 -20.84 3.05
C PHE A 45 3.40 -19.78 2.57
N LYS A 46 3.16 -19.23 1.38
CA LYS A 46 4.03 -18.26 0.72
C LYS A 46 3.29 -16.97 0.44
N GLY A 47 3.91 -15.85 0.75
CA GLY A 47 3.29 -14.56 0.55
C GLY A 47 4.25 -13.49 0.00
N LEU A 48 3.66 -12.49 -0.62
CA LEU A 48 4.36 -11.32 -1.16
C LEU A 48 3.65 -10.04 -0.78
N LEU A 49 4.41 -9.08 -0.28
CA LEU A 49 4.00 -7.72 0.02
C LEU A 49 4.80 -6.78 -0.89
N ASP A 50 4.14 -6.01 -1.76
CA ASP A 50 4.84 -5.17 -2.76
C ASP A 50 4.39 -3.71 -2.80
N VAL A 51 3.97 -3.11 -1.71
CA VAL A 51 3.30 -1.79 -1.66
C VAL A 51 3.74 -0.81 -2.75
N ASP A 52 4.98 -0.36 -2.71
CA ASP A 52 5.55 0.61 -3.66
C ASP A 52 6.60 -0.01 -4.60
N SER A 53 6.96 -1.26 -4.36
CA SER A 53 7.88 -2.03 -5.20
C SER A 53 7.17 -2.51 -6.46
N ASN A 54 7.07 -1.63 -7.42
CA ASN A 54 6.17 -1.82 -8.56
C ASN A 54 6.64 -2.80 -9.63
N MET A 55 7.93 -3.18 -9.66
CA MET A 55 8.51 -4.00 -10.72
C MET A 55 9.27 -5.21 -10.16
N ILE A 56 8.55 -6.08 -9.47
CA ILE A 56 9.09 -7.35 -8.98
C ILE A 56 9.06 -8.41 -10.08
N ASN A 57 10.10 -9.22 -10.17
CA ASN A 57 10.11 -10.38 -11.05
C ASN A 57 9.36 -11.56 -10.43
N PHE A 58 8.05 -11.64 -10.71
CA PHE A 58 7.18 -12.68 -10.17
C PHE A 58 7.55 -14.11 -10.61
N ASN A 59 8.35 -14.28 -11.66
CA ASN A 59 8.76 -15.62 -12.10
C ASN A 59 9.64 -16.33 -11.06
N LYS A 60 10.27 -15.57 -10.16
CA LYS A 60 11.07 -16.12 -9.06
C LYS A 60 10.21 -16.76 -7.96
N PHE A 61 8.91 -16.44 -7.91
CA PHE A 61 8.02 -16.82 -6.81
C PHE A 61 6.74 -17.48 -7.33
N PRO A 62 6.83 -18.69 -7.87
CA PRO A 62 5.64 -19.43 -8.32
C PRO A 62 4.79 -19.86 -7.12
N ASN A 63 3.48 -20.00 -7.35
CA ASN A 63 2.54 -20.56 -6.38
C ASN A 63 2.46 -19.76 -5.07
N LEU A 64 2.21 -18.45 -5.18
CA LEU A 64 1.95 -17.62 -4.02
C LEU A 64 0.55 -17.88 -3.47
N ASP A 65 0.46 -18.10 -2.16
CA ASP A 65 -0.83 -18.21 -1.47
C ASP A 65 -1.40 -16.84 -1.19
N PHE A 66 -0.55 -15.89 -0.83
CA PHE A 66 -0.96 -14.56 -0.39
C PHE A 66 -0.21 -13.47 -1.16
N TYR A 67 -0.97 -12.52 -1.69
CA TYR A 67 -0.42 -11.33 -2.33
C TYR A 67 -1.08 -10.09 -1.76
N ALA A 68 -0.28 -9.20 -1.15
CA ALA A 68 -0.76 -7.91 -0.68
C ALA A 68 -0.06 -6.77 -1.43
N SER A 69 -0.84 -5.80 -1.89
CA SER A 69 -0.33 -4.77 -2.79
C SER A 69 -1.13 -3.48 -2.70
N SER A 70 -0.46 -2.36 -2.99
CA SER A 70 -1.15 -1.08 -3.16
C SER A 70 -2.16 -1.16 -4.30
N PHE A 71 -3.30 -0.49 -4.17
CA PHE A 71 -4.42 -0.64 -5.10
C PHE A 71 -5.02 0.68 -5.61
N ALA A 72 -4.96 1.74 -4.80
CA ALA A 72 -5.75 2.93 -5.06
C ALA A 72 -5.16 3.83 -6.15
N GLY A 73 -3.85 4.03 -6.14
CA GLY A 73 -3.21 5.08 -6.92
C GLY A 73 -3.50 6.48 -6.35
N GLY A 74 -2.62 7.44 -6.59
CA GLY A 74 -2.88 8.84 -6.26
C GLY A 74 -2.79 9.22 -4.78
N ALA A 75 -2.10 8.45 -3.95
CA ALA A 75 -1.93 8.78 -2.52
C ALA A 75 -1.12 10.05 -2.26
N SER A 76 -0.23 10.44 -3.17
CA SER A 76 0.67 11.58 -3.02
C SER A 76 0.06 12.95 -3.35
N GLY A 77 -1.20 13.01 -3.77
CA GLY A 77 -1.82 14.25 -4.25
C GLY A 77 -1.33 14.73 -5.62
N TYR A 78 -0.37 14.04 -6.26
CA TYR A 78 0.06 14.34 -7.62
C TYR A 78 -1.06 13.98 -8.62
N PRO A 79 -1.32 14.81 -9.64
CA PRO A 79 -0.73 16.11 -9.99
C PRO A 79 -1.45 17.31 -9.35
N LEU A 80 -2.44 17.07 -8.51
CA LEU A 80 -3.39 18.09 -8.04
C LEU A 80 -2.73 19.21 -7.22
N MET A 81 -1.61 18.88 -6.56
CA MET A 81 -0.82 19.83 -5.75
C MET A 81 0.17 20.68 -6.57
N PHE A 82 0.29 20.45 -7.88
CA PHE A 82 1.31 21.09 -8.71
C PHE A 82 0.69 22.20 -9.55
N ASP A 83 1.22 23.42 -9.44
CA ASP A 83 0.69 24.58 -10.12
C ASP A 83 1.09 24.67 -11.61
N ASN A 84 2.06 23.90 -12.03
CA ASN A 84 2.52 23.84 -13.42
C ASN A 84 1.57 23.09 -14.38
N TYR A 85 0.49 22.52 -13.88
CA TYR A 85 -0.57 21.89 -14.68
C TYR A 85 -1.86 22.68 -14.57
N ASN A 86 -2.55 22.87 -15.68
CA ASN A 86 -3.91 23.40 -15.65
C ASN A 86 -4.93 22.34 -15.19
N ASP A 87 -6.16 22.75 -14.88
CA ASP A 87 -7.17 21.84 -14.30
C ASP A 87 -7.51 20.66 -15.22
N ALA A 88 -7.56 20.87 -16.54
CA ALA A 88 -7.85 19.80 -17.51
C ALA A 88 -6.71 18.76 -17.56
N GLU A 89 -5.47 19.23 -17.54
CA GLU A 89 -4.29 18.36 -17.47
C GLU A 89 -4.25 17.57 -16.17
N LYS A 90 -4.56 18.21 -15.03
CA LYS A 90 -4.63 17.54 -13.72
C LYS A 90 -5.64 16.41 -13.74
N ILE A 91 -6.85 16.64 -14.24
CA ILE A 91 -7.90 15.62 -14.33
C ILE A 91 -7.43 14.44 -15.21
N LYS A 92 -6.89 14.73 -16.39
CA LYS A 92 -6.38 13.70 -17.31
C LYS A 92 -5.28 12.85 -16.69
N LEU A 93 -4.36 13.49 -15.96
CA LEU A 93 -3.26 12.77 -15.27
C LEU A 93 -3.76 11.90 -14.12
N VAL A 94 -4.74 12.38 -13.33
CA VAL A 94 -5.37 11.58 -12.27
C VAL A 94 -6.04 10.34 -12.83
N GLU A 95 -6.82 10.48 -13.90
CA GLU A 95 -7.46 9.35 -14.57
C GLU A 95 -6.44 8.37 -15.17
N SER A 96 -5.40 8.90 -15.81
CA SER A 96 -4.31 8.08 -16.36
C SER A 96 -3.61 7.27 -15.27
N ASN A 97 -3.26 7.89 -14.16
CA ASN A 97 -2.64 7.21 -13.03
C ASN A 97 -3.54 6.12 -12.45
N LYS A 98 -4.82 6.43 -12.20
CA LYS A 98 -5.81 5.47 -11.74
C LYS A 98 -5.88 4.25 -12.65
N ASN A 99 -5.99 4.47 -13.96
CA ASN A 99 -6.09 3.41 -14.97
C ASN A 99 -4.80 2.59 -15.05
N PHE A 100 -3.64 3.24 -15.04
CA PHE A 100 -2.34 2.57 -15.04
C PHE A 100 -2.21 1.62 -13.86
N PHE A 101 -2.51 2.07 -12.64
CA PHE A 101 -2.46 1.23 -11.45
C PHE A 101 -3.42 0.04 -11.54
N LYS A 102 -4.64 0.27 -12.01
CA LYS A 102 -5.62 -0.80 -12.19
C LYS A 102 -5.14 -1.85 -13.19
N ILE A 103 -4.70 -1.42 -14.37
CA ILE A 103 -4.20 -2.33 -15.43
C ILE A 103 -3.02 -3.16 -14.90
N LYS A 104 -2.08 -2.51 -14.24
CA LYS A 104 -0.91 -3.16 -13.68
C LYS A 104 -1.28 -4.22 -12.63
N LYS A 105 -2.19 -3.90 -11.70
CA LYS A 105 -2.63 -4.89 -10.69
C LYS A 105 -3.42 -6.04 -11.30
N VAL A 106 -4.27 -5.76 -12.28
CA VAL A 106 -4.97 -6.80 -13.04
C VAL A 106 -3.97 -7.74 -13.74
N TYR A 107 -2.92 -7.18 -14.36
CA TYR A 107 -1.85 -7.96 -14.96
C TYR A 107 -1.13 -8.85 -13.92
N ASN A 108 -0.74 -8.27 -12.78
CA ASN A 108 -0.07 -8.99 -11.71
C ASN A 108 -0.94 -10.14 -11.19
N LEU A 109 -2.22 -9.89 -10.91
CA LEU A 109 -3.15 -10.91 -10.42
C LEU A 109 -3.33 -12.06 -11.41
N LYS A 110 -3.40 -11.77 -12.70
CA LYS A 110 -3.45 -12.81 -13.76
C LYS A 110 -2.18 -13.65 -13.83
N LYS A 111 -1.03 -13.02 -13.59
CA LYS A 111 0.28 -13.68 -13.67
C LYS A 111 0.58 -14.51 -12.43
N ILE A 112 0.33 -13.97 -11.24
CA ILE A 112 0.63 -14.61 -9.95
C ILE A 112 -0.41 -15.65 -9.60
N LYS A 113 -1.71 -15.35 -9.82
CA LYS A 113 -2.88 -16.16 -9.42
C LYS A 113 -2.78 -16.63 -7.95
N PRO A 114 -2.63 -15.72 -6.98
CA PRO A 114 -2.52 -16.10 -5.58
C PRO A 114 -3.87 -16.65 -5.09
N ASN A 115 -3.85 -17.47 -4.04
CA ASN A 115 -5.10 -17.91 -3.40
C ASN A 115 -5.84 -16.72 -2.77
N PHE A 116 -5.08 -15.77 -2.17
CA PHE A 116 -5.61 -14.60 -1.48
C PHE A 116 -4.98 -13.31 -2.01
N PHE A 117 -5.81 -12.33 -2.32
CA PHE A 117 -5.37 -10.97 -2.63
C PHE A 117 -5.86 -9.98 -1.57
N LEU A 118 -4.93 -9.26 -0.94
CA LEU A 118 -5.20 -8.18 -0.01
C LEU A 118 -4.83 -6.85 -0.64
N PRO A 119 -5.79 -6.04 -1.12
CA PRO A 119 -5.55 -4.65 -1.46
C PRO A 119 -5.28 -3.86 -0.18
N TYR A 120 -4.09 -3.28 -0.05
CA TYR A 120 -3.73 -2.44 1.09
C TYR A 120 -2.91 -1.23 0.64
N ALA A 121 -2.63 -0.27 1.54
CA ALA A 121 -1.97 0.98 1.19
C ALA A 121 -2.68 1.76 0.05
N GLY A 122 -3.61 2.60 0.44
CA GLY A 122 -4.39 3.42 -0.51
C GLY A 122 -5.67 3.99 0.08
N SER A 123 -5.94 3.69 1.35
CA SER A 123 -7.11 4.20 2.06
C SER A 123 -6.84 5.51 2.81
N PHE A 124 -5.77 6.23 2.42
CA PHE A 124 -5.47 7.52 3.02
C PHE A 124 -6.53 8.56 2.64
N GLU A 125 -7.02 9.27 3.63
CA GLU A 125 -7.92 10.40 3.50
C GLU A 125 -7.27 11.63 4.14
N SER A 126 -7.23 12.74 3.41
CA SER A 126 -6.75 14.01 3.97
C SER A 126 -7.82 14.61 4.88
N ARG A 127 -7.43 14.98 6.09
CA ARG A 127 -8.34 15.63 7.05
C ARG A 127 -8.11 17.14 7.19
N LEU A 128 -7.02 17.66 6.61
CA LEU A 128 -6.76 19.09 6.67
C LEU A 128 -7.72 19.85 5.73
N PRO A 129 -8.40 20.90 6.20
CA PRO A 129 -9.34 21.69 5.41
C PRO A 129 -8.73 22.22 4.11
N ARG A 130 -7.45 22.60 4.12
CA ARG A 130 -6.71 23.07 2.93
C ARG A 130 -6.65 22.00 1.82
N ASP A 131 -6.62 20.71 2.19
CA ASP A 131 -6.40 19.60 1.27
C ASP A 131 -7.72 19.01 0.76
N GLN A 132 -8.86 19.40 1.29
CA GLN A 132 -10.18 18.88 0.91
C GLN A 132 -10.50 19.08 -0.58
N LYS A 133 -10.05 20.19 -1.17
CA LYS A 133 -10.24 20.47 -2.62
C LYS A 133 -9.47 19.44 -3.47
N ILE A 134 -8.29 19.06 -3.00
CA ILE A 134 -7.43 18.07 -3.64
C ILE A 134 -8.08 16.68 -3.52
N GLU A 135 -8.51 16.32 -2.32
CA GLU A 135 -9.11 15.00 -2.04
C GLU A 135 -10.39 14.77 -2.87
N LYS A 136 -11.24 15.80 -3.01
CA LYS A 136 -12.45 15.73 -3.84
C LYS A 136 -12.17 15.47 -5.33
N LYS A 137 -11.06 15.97 -5.86
CA LYS A 137 -10.63 15.78 -7.26
C LYS A 137 -9.80 14.51 -7.46
N ASN A 138 -9.28 13.90 -6.39
CA ASN A 138 -8.39 12.75 -6.46
C ASN A 138 -9.17 11.43 -6.59
N ILE A 139 -9.41 11.02 -7.81
CA ILE A 139 -10.14 9.80 -8.13
C ILE A 139 -9.23 8.59 -7.98
N LYS A 140 -9.52 7.73 -6.99
CA LYS A 140 -8.75 6.53 -6.67
C LYS A 140 -9.49 5.25 -7.08
N ASN A 141 -8.76 4.15 -7.29
CA ASN A 141 -9.36 2.84 -7.38
C ASN A 141 -9.90 2.40 -6.03
N LYS A 142 -10.99 1.64 -6.04
CA LYS A 142 -11.60 1.04 -4.87
C LYS A 142 -11.35 -0.46 -4.85
N ILE A 143 -11.45 -1.09 -3.68
CA ILE A 143 -11.27 -2.56 -3.54
C ILE A 143 -12.23 -3.31 -4.46
N VAL A 144 -13.48 -2.85 -4.58
CA VAL A 144 -14.50 -3.45 -5.45
C VAL A 144 -14.10 -3.49 -6.93
N ASP A 145 -13.23 -2.60 -7.38
CA ASP A 145 -12.76 -2.58 -8.78
C ASP A 145 -11.96 -3.83 -9.17
N TYR A 146 -11.47 -4.58 -8.18
CA TYR A 146 -10.72 -5.83 -8.37
C TYR A 146 -11.57 -7.09 -8.21
N GLN A 147 -12.81 -6.96 -7.79
CA GLN A 147 -13.70 -8.11 -7.51
C GLN A 147 -13.89 -9.01 -8.73
N LYS A 148 -14.15 -8.41 -9.90
CA LYS A 148 -14.37 -9.17 -11.15
C LYS A 148 -13.15 -10.00 -11.54
N ILE A 149 -11.94 -9.41 -11.49
CA ILE A 149 -10.72 -10.12 -11.90
C ILE A 149 -10.35 -11.21 -10.89
N CYS A 150 -10.55 -10.97 -9.61
CA CYS A 150 -10.33 -11.98 -8.58
C CYS A 150 -11.27 -13.17 -8.78
N LYS A 151 -12.57 -12.93 -8.98
CA LYS A 151 -13.56 -13.98 -9.26
C LYS A 151 -13.22 -14.81 -10.51
N LEU A 152 -12.80 -14.15 -11.61
CA LEU A 152 -12.44 -14.83 -12.86
C LEU A 152 -11.17 -15.70 -12.75
N ASN A 153 -10.32 -15.47 -11.77
CA ASN A 153 -9.08 -16.21 -11.56
C ASN A 153 -9.10 -17.08 -10.29
N ASN A 154 -10.27 -17.28 -9.68
CA ASN A 154 -10.45 -18.04 -8.43
C ASN A 154 -9.60 -17.51 -7.26
N ILE A 155 -9.38 -16.19 -7.21
CA ILE A 155 -8.64 -15.50 -6.17
C ILE A 155 -9.65 -15.01 -5.11
N GLN A 156 -9.42 -15.33 -3.85
CA GLN A 156 -10.21 -14.76 -2.77
C GLN A 156 -9.76 -13.33 -2.49
N LEU A 157 -10.62 -12.35 -2.79
CA LEU A 157 -10.38 -10.95 -2.47
C LEU A 157 -10.65 -10.72 -0.98
N LEU A 158 -9.62 -10.27 -0.27
CA LEU A 158 -9.72 -9.93 1.14
C LEU A 158 -10.00 -8.43 1.28
N ASN A 159 -10.99 -8.11 2.10
CA ASN A 159 -11.25 -6.74 2.53
C ASN A 159 -11.03 -6.68 4.03
N VAL A 160 -9.96 -5.98 4.44
CA VAL A 160 -9.58 -5.84 5.85
C VAL A 160 -10.09 -4.50 6.35
N GLU A 161 -10.95 -4.54 7.32
CA GLU A 161 -11.28 -3.36 8.12
C GLU A 161 -10.23 -3.17 9.21
N ASN A 162 -10.08 -1.94 9.69
CA ASN A 162 -9.27 -1.66 10.87
C ASN A 162 -9.73 -2.58 12.02
N ASN A 163 -8.80 -3.19 12.71
CA ASN A 163 -9.03 -4.16 13.80
C ASN A 163 -9.51 -5.55 13.36
N GLU A 164 -9.26 -5.94 12.14
CA GLU A 164 -9.48 -7.31 11.71
C GLU A 164 -8.16 -8.09 11.63
N LYS A 165 -8.25 -9.36 11.96
CA LYS A 165 -7.13 -10.30 11.92
C LYS A 165 -7.55 -11.53 11.12
N PHE A 166 -6.76 -11.89 10.13
CA PHE A 166 -6.93 -13.13 9.39
C PHE A 166 -5.99 -14.20 9.92
N ILE A 167 -6.48 -15.41 10.04
CA ILE A 167 -5.68 -16.58 10.42
C ILE A 167 -5.76 -17.57 9.26
N PHE A 168 -4.59 -17.91 8.71
CA PHE A 168 -4.44 -18.92 7.68
C PHE A 168 -3.86 -20.20 8.27
N LYS A 169 -4.30 -21.34 7.78
CA LYS A 169 -3.75 -22.66 8.10
C LYS A 169 -3.91 -23.57 6.89
N ASN A 170 -2.85 -24.25 6.51
CA ASN A 170 -2.85 -25.17 5.36
C ASN A 170 -3.47 -24.52 4.11
N ASP A 171 -2.97 -23.33 3.76
CA ASP A 171 -3.37 -22.54 2.58
C ASP A 171 -4.86 -22.14 2.55
N SER A 172 -5.54 -22.24 3.67
CA SER A 172 -6.94 -21.85 3.82
C SER A 172 -7.11 -20.76 4.85
N LEU A 173 -8.03 -19.82 4.59
CA LEU A 173 -8.45 -18.83 5.58
C LEU A 173 -9.40 -19.50 6.58
N ILE A 174 -8.93 -19.70 7.81
CA ILE A 174 -9.72 -20.39 8.83
C ILE A 174 -10.60 -19.41 9.61
N LYS A 175 -10.06 -18.23 9.90
CA LYS A 175 -10.73 -17.34 10.83
C LYS A 175 -10.45 -15.87 10.52
N LYS A 176 -11.55 -15.10 10.50
CA LYS A 176 -11.52 -13.64 10.54
C LYS A 176 -11.96 -13.24 11.96
N ILE A 177 -11.11 -12.55 12.69
CA ILE A 177 -11.38 -12.13 14.06
C ILE A 177 -11.47 -10.61 14.08
N LYS A 178 -12.53 -10.07 14.67
CA LYS A 178 -12.57 -8.66 15.05
C LYS A 178 -11.85 -8.50 16.39
N THR A 179 -10.83 -7.66 16.42
CA THR A 179 -10.15 -7.27 17.64
C THR A 179 -10.80 -6.01 18.22
N ASN A 180 -10.58 -5.72 19.48
CA ASN A 180 -11.08 -4.48 20.06
C ASN A 180 -10.48 -3.29 19.31
N LYS A 181 -11.33 -2.31 18.94
CA LYS A 181 -10.84 -1.08 18.34
C LYS A 181 -9.88 -0.42 19.31
N PRO A 182 -8.65 -0.07 18.90
CA PRO A 182 -7.87 0.86 19.69
C PRO A 182 -8.74 2.12 19.88
N LYS A 183 -8.69 2.73 21.05
CA LYS A 183 -9.34 4.02 21.27
C LYS A 183 -8.75 4.99 20.24
N GLN A 184 -9.49 5.22 19.18
CA GLN A 184 -9.15 6.25 18.20
C GLN A 184 -9.75 7.53 18.77
N ASN A 185 -8.90 8.48 19.12
CA ASN A 185 -9.37 9.82 19.39
C ASN A 185 -9.80 10.38 18.04
N ASP A 186 -11.09 10.51 17.82
CA ASP A 186 -11.62 11.25 16.68
C ASP A 186 -11.40 12.74 16.99
N TYR A 187 -10.27 13.23 16.54
CA TYR A 187 -10.00 14.66 16.53
C TYR A 187 -10.78 15.32 15.39
N ASP A 188 -11.39 16.47 15.65
CA ASP A 188 -12.02 17.29 14.63
C ASP A 188 -10.97 17.97 13.71
N ASP A 189 -11.44 18.57 12.63
CA ASP A 189 -10.56 19.22 11.68
C ASP A 189 -9.81 20.42 12.30
N HIS A 190 -10.41 21.11 13.30
CA HIS A 190 -9.76 22.20 14.03
C HIS A 190 -8.58 21.73 14.84
N PHE A 191 -8.66 20.55 15.46
CA PHE A 191 -7.51 19.96 16.16
C PHE A 191 -6.31 19.79 15.23
N TYR A 192 -6.53 19.29 14.01
CA TYR A 192 -5.45 19.08 13.05
C TYR A 192 -4.87 20.40 12.55
N GLU A 193 -5.69 21.44 12.35
CA GLU A 193 -5.20 22.77 12.02
C GLU A 193 -4.33 23.36 13.12
N ASP A 194 -4.80 23.31 14.37
CA ASP A 194 -4.09 23.86 15.52
C ASP A 194 -2.80 23.07 15.80
N PHE A 195 -2.85 21.74 15.69
CA PHE A 195 -1.67 20.90 15.78
C PHE A 195 -0.64 21.27 14.71
N PHE A 196 -1.08 21.49 13.47
CA PHE A 196 -0.21 21.88 12.37
C PHE A 196 0.42 23.25 12.62
N LYS A 197 -0.39 24.27 12.97
CA LYS A 197 0.09 25.62 13.29
C LYS A 197 1.11 25.62 14.44
N LYS A 198 0.88 24.78 15.44
CA LYS A 198 1.75 24.69 16.63
C LYS A 198 3.08 23.98 16.36
N ASN A 199 3.08 22.96 15.54
CA ASN A 199 4.23 22.03 15.39
C ASN A 199 5.04 22.28 14.11
N TYR A 200 4.49 22.98 13.13
CA TYR A 200 5.18 23.27 11.88
C TYR A 200 5.39 24.77 11.74
N LYS A 201 6.65 25.19 11.82
CA LYS A 201 7.02 26.55 11.47
C LYS A 201 6.84 26.75 9.98
N ILE A 202 6.16 27.83 9.60
CA ILE A 202 6.14 28.27 8.21
C ILE A 202 7.59 28.61 7.87
N VAL A 203 8.14 27.92 6.88
CA VAL A 203 9.48 28.23 6.38
C VAL A 203 9.40 29.62 5.75
N ASP A 204 10.20 30.55 6.25
CA ASP A 204 10.28 31.90 5.71
C ASP A 204 10.65 31.81 4.23
N GLU A 205 9.89 32.51 3.36
CA GLU A 205 10.15 32.54 1.90
C GLU A 205 11.59 32.97 1.57
N ASN A 206 12.21 33.78 2.44
CA ASN A 206 13.60 34.19 2.32
C ASN A 206 14.60 33.05 2.56
N TYR A 207 14.21 31.97 3.22
CA TYR A 207 15.04 30.78 3.40
C TYR A 207 15.08 29.92 2.12
N ILE A 208 14.01 29.93 1.32
CA ILE A 208 13.90 29.16 0.09
C ILE A 208 14.68 29.83 -1.07
N LYS A 209 14.92 31.16 -0.97
CA LYS A 209 15.60 31.94 -2.01
C LYS A 209 17.13 31.98 -1.87
N LYS A 210 17.69 31.27 -0.90
CA LYS A 210 19.14 31.06 -0.74
C LYS A 210 19.56 29.72 -1.28
#